data_6ee319a11ebb039850bd68245d469071
#
_entry.id   6ee319a11ebb039850bd68245d469071
#
_cell.length_a   1.000
_cell.length_b   1.000
_cell.length_c   1.000
_cell.angle_alpha   90.00
_cell.angle_beta   90.00
_cell.angle_gamma   90.00
#
_symmetry.space_group_name_H-M   'P 1'
#
loop_
_entity.id
_entity.type
_entity.pdbx_description
1 polymer ?
#
loop_
_entity_poly.entity_id
_entity_poly.type
_entity_poly.pdbx_seq_one_letter_code
_entity_poly.pdbx_strand_id
1 'polypeptide(L)'
;MFGTFFGLIGAGAAVSAGYQSMTPTGQWFGRTFTGLDRQSKQLALTYDDGPNDPYTLRLLDVLARHDVKATFFMIGRFVAQRPDMARQVASAGHVIANHTFSHPNLIYASSSAARKELTECALVLTEAIGEHSRLFRPPFGGRRPETLRIARSLGLLPVMWNVTGWDWNAKPYQYVEHKVQNQMRGGSVILLHDGGHRQMGVDRSQTVIATDRLIERYKGEGYEFVSIPQMMQKKASSSQLSAVS
;
A
#
# COMPACT_ATOMS: atom_id res chain seq x y z
N MET A 1 34.62 10.22 31.01
CA MET A 1 33.89 11.05 30.04
C MET A 1 33.61 10.38 28.68
N PHE A 2 34.43 9.42 28.18
CA PHE A 2 34.21 8.74 26.91
C PHE A 2 33.04 7.74 26.88
N GLY A 3 32.71 7.07 27.97
CA GLY A 3 31.65 6.05 28.00
C GLY A 3 30.21 6.60 27.87
N THR A 4 29.94 7.79 28.37
CA THR A 4 28.64 8.46 28.27
C THR A 4 28.35 8.99 26.85
N PHE A 5 29.37 9.37 26.11
CA PHE A 5 29.23 9.86 24.71
C PHE A 5 28.87 8.72 23.75
N PHE A 6 29.48 7.54 23.90
CA PHE A 6 29.15 6.35 23.12
C PHE A 6 27.76 5.82 23.42
N GLY A 7 27.28 5.90 24.65
CA GLY A 7 25.92 5.50 25.03
C GLY A 7 24.85 6.38 24.41
N LEU A 8 25.06 7.70 24.33
CA LEU A 8 24.12 8.64 23.69
C LEU A 8 24.06 8.48 22.17
N ILE A 9 25.19 8.23 21.49
CA ILE A 9 25.24 7.96 20.06
C ILE A 9 24.52 6.64 19.72
N GLY A 10 24.73 5.59 20.53
CA GLY A 10 24.05 4.30 20.36
C GLY A 10 22.54 4.39 20.54
N ALA A 11 22.07 5.11 21.57
CA ALA A 11 20.65 5.35 21.83
C ALA A 11 20.00 6.16 20.67
N GLY A 12 20.65 7.21 20.20
CA GLY A 12 20.18 8.03 19.08
C GLY A 12 20.06 7.21 17.77
N ALA A 13 21.03 6.34 17.49
CA ALA A 13 20.99 5.46 16.33
C ALA A 13 19.85 4.43 16.41
N ALA A 14 19.61 3.84 17.58
CA ALA A 14 18.52 2.88 17.79
C ALA A 14 17.14 3.54 17.62
N VAL A 15 16.93 4.74 18.17
CA VAL A 15 15.69 5.51 18.01
C VAL A 15 15.46 5.87 16.55
N SER A 16 16.51 6.32 15.83
CA SER A 16 16.43 6.65 14.41
C SER A 16 16.11 5.41 13.56
N ALA A 17 16.71 4.27 13.85
CA ALA A 17 16.42 3.01 13.17
C ALA A 17 14.98 2.55 13.42
N GLY A 18 14.48 2.64 14.65
CA GLY A 18 13.09 2.36 15.01
C GLY A 18 12.11 3.26 14.26
N TYR A 19 12.38 4.56 14.21
CA TYR A 19 11.58 5.51 13.44
C TYR A 19 11.56 5.15 11.94
N GLN A 20 12.71 4.86 11.34
CA GLN A 20 12.81 4.49 9.92
C GLN A 20 12.12 3.15 9.60
N SER A 21 12.03 2.23 10.58
CA SER A 21 11.32 0.95 10.42
C SER A 21 9.80 1.11 10.25
N MET A 22 9.22 2.19 10.80
CA MET A 22 7.77 2.43 10.81
C MET A 22 7.33 3.59 9.92
N THR A 23 8.23 4.54 9.62
CA THR A 23 7.88 5.70 8.79
C THR A 23 7.69 5.31 7.34
N PRO A 24 6.48 5.49 6.74
CA PRO A 24 6.20 5.01 5.38
C PRO A 24 7.14 5.58 4.32
N THR A 25 7.54 6.84 4.45
CA THR A 25 8.43 7.52 3.51
C THR A 25 9.92 7.34 3.81
N GLY A 26 10.28 6.61 4.89
CA GLY A 26 11.66 6.32 5.24
C GLY A 26 12.33 5.45 4.17
N GLN A 27 13.56 5.80 3.78
CA GLN A 27 14.33 5.11 2.73
C GLN A 27 15.67 4.56 3.25
N TRP A 28 15.93 4.68 4.54
CA TRP A 28 17.24 4.33 5.12
C TRP A 28 17.58 2.85 4.95
N PHE A 29 16.59 1.96 5.08
CA PHE A 29 16.79 0.50 4.91
C PHE A 29 16.75 0.02 3.46
N GLY A 30 16.55 0.93 2.52
CA GLY A 30 16.49 0.64 1.11
C GLY A 30 15.29 1.30 0.43
N ARG A 31 15.38 1.46 -0.87
CA ARG A 31 14.36 2.17 -1.66
C ARG A 31 13.03 1.43 -1.63
N THR A 32 11.96 2.16 -1.34
CA THR A 32 10.57 1.74 -1.52
C THR A 32 9.85 2.76 -2.41
N PHE A 33 8.84 2.33 -3.14
CA PHE A 33 8.04 3.26 -3.92
C PHE A 33 7.04 3.97 -3.00
N THR A 34 7.06 5.31 -2.96
CA THR A 34 6.19 6.13 -2.11
C THR A 34 5.41 7.19 -2.89
N GLY A 35 5.52 7.17 -4.23
CA GLY A 35 4.87 8.12 -5.11
C GLY A 35 5.82 8.82 -6.08
N LEU A 36 5.31 9.83 -6.75
CA LEU A 36 6.03 10.67 -7.71
C LEU A 36 6.41 12.03 -7.10
N ASP A 37 6.97 12.89 -7.94
CA ASP A 37 7.20 14.28 -7.61
C ASP A 37 5.90 15.03 -7.29
N ARG A 38 5.99 16.06 -6.43
CA ARG A 38 4.84 16.88 -6.00
C ARG A 38 4.16 17.65 -7.12
N GLN A 39 4.83 17.86 -8.23
CA GLN A 39 4.28 18.53 -9.41
C GLN A 39 3.47 17.58 -10.31
N SER A 40 3.55 16.28 -10.09
CA SER A 40 2.78 15.29 -10.84
C SER A 40 1.28 15.49 -10.62
N LYS A 41 0.50 15.42 -11.69
CA LYS A 41 -0.96 15.40 -11.63
C LYS A 41 -1.55 14.00 -11.44
N GLN A 42 -0.73 12.98 -11.15
CA GLN A 42 -1.18 11.62 -10.87
C GLN A 42 -1.34 11.35 -9.39
N LEU A 43 -2.40 10.63 -9.03
CA LEU A 43 -2.67 10.09 -7.70
C LEU A 43 -2.92 8.59 -7.81
N ALA A 44 -2.53 7.83 -6.80
CA ALA A 44 -2.84 6.41 -6.71
C ALA A 44 -3.65 6.10 -5.46
N LEU A 45 -4.86 5.55 -5.66
CA LEU A 45 -5.64 4.95 -4.58
C LEU A 45 -5.14 3.53 -4.32
N THR A 46 -4.87 3.23 -3.06
CA THR A 46 -4.45 1.91 -2.63
C THR A 46 -5.26 1.47 -1.41
N TYR A 47 -5.66 0.20 -1.39
CA TYR A 47 -6.45 -0.41 -0.33
C TYR A 47 -5.71 -1.60 0.25
N ASP A 48 -5.68 -1.69 1.59
CA ASP A 48 -5.04 -2.77 2.32
C ASP A 48 -6.09 -3.65 3.03
N ASP A 49 -5.70 -4.87 3.41
CA ASP A 49 -6.43 -5.81 4.27
C ASP A 49 -7.60 -6.55 3.61
N GLY A 50 -7.90 -6.35 2.33
CA GLY A 50 -8.91 -7.11 1.60
C GLY A 50 -8.48 -8.55 1.23
N PRO A 51 -9.37 -9.32 0.57
CA PRO A 51 -10.74 -8.96 0.21
C PRO A 51 -11.69 -8.97 1.41
N ASN A 52 -12.76 -8.17 1.37
CA ASN A 52 -13.71 -8.00 2.46
C ASN A 52 -15.14 -7.78 1.94
N ASP A 53 -16.00 -8.77 2.10
CA ASP A 53 -17.41 -8.72 1.70
C ASP A 53 -18.24 -7.91 2.72
N PRO A 54 -19.12 -6.97 2.28
CA PRO A 54 -19.38 -6.57 0.90
C PRO A 54 -18.55 -5.35 0.43
N TYR A 55 -17.61 -4.86 1.24
CA TYR A 55 -17.03 -3.53 1.04
C TYR A 55 -16.03 -3.45 -0.11
N THR A 56 -15.24 -4.51 -0.35
CA THR A 56 -14.39 -4.57 -1.54
C THR A 56 -15.24 -4.44 -2.81
N LEU A 57 -16.39 -5.15 -2.90
CA LEU A 57 -17.28 -5.07 -4.06
C LEU A 57 -17.91 -3.68 -4.21
N ARG A 58 -18.36 -3.07 -3.12
CA ARG A 58 -18.87 -1.69 -3.14
C ARG A 58 -17.83 -0.67 -3.59
N LEU A 59 -16.56 -0.88 -3.26
CA LEU A 59 -15.46 -0.06 -3.78
C LEU A 59 -15.29 -0.24 -5.29
N LEU A 60 -15.43 -1.48 -5.82
CA LEU A 60 -15.40 -1.71 -7.26
C LEU A 60 -16.50 -0.90 -7.97
N ASP A 61 -17.71 -0.85 -7.41
CA ASP A 61 -18.81 -0.05 -7.96
C ASP A 61 -18.47 1.45 -7.99
N VAL A 62 -17.88 1.98 -6.91
CA VAL A 62 -17.43 3.37 -6.84
C VAL A 62 -16.37 3.63 -7.90
N LEU A 63 -15.32 2.82 -7.94
CA LEU A 63 -14.21 2.96 -8.86
C LEU A 63 -14.66 2.88 -10.33
N ALA A 64 -15.61 1.98 -10.64
CA ALA A 64 -16.19 1.83 -11.96
C ALA A 64 -16.98 3.08 -12.40
N ARG A 65 -17.83 3.64 -11.52
CA ARG A 65 -18.57 4.88 -11.83
C ARG A 65 -17.67 6.05 -12.21
N HIS A 66 -16.50 6.09 -11.63
CA HIS A 66 -15.51 7.15 -11.90
C HIS A 66 -14.47 6.77 -12.97
N ASP A 67 -14.54 5.58 -13.54
CA ASP A 67 -13.49 5.05 -14.43
C ASP A 67 -12.07 5.22 -13.83
N VAL A 68 -11.89 4.71 -12.60
CA VAL A 68 -10.63 4.77 -11.85
C VAL A 68 -10.11 3.36 -11.61
N LYS A 69 -8.80 3.16 -11.84
CA LYS A 69 -8.13 1.90 -11.49
C LYS A 69 -7.26 2.11 -10.23
N ALA A 70 -7.39 1.18 -9.30
CA ALA A 70 -6.70 1.19 -8.00
C ALA A 70 -5.78 -0.01 -7.82
N THR A 71 -5.03 -0.04 -6.72
CA THR A 71 -4.20 -1.18 -6.33
C THR A 71 -4.65 -1.69 -4.95
N PHE A 72 -4.93 -2.99 -4.86
CA PHE A 72 -5.39 -3.67 -3.66
C PHE A 72 -4.28 -4.57 -3.11
N PHE A 73 -3.80 -4.30 -1.92
CA PHE A 73 -2.85 -5.14 -1.20
C PHE A 73 -3.62 -6.14 -0.34
N MET A 74 -3.76 -7.36 -0.84
CA MET A 74 -4.63 -8.38 -0.26
C MET A 74 -3.89 -9.33 0.66
N ILE A 75 -4.54 -9.71 1.75
CA ILE A 75 -4.07 -10.71 2.71
C ILE A 75 -4.33 -12.11 2.13
N GLY A 76 -3.27 -12.92 1.97
CA GLY A 76 -3.36 -14.21 1.31
C GLY A 76 -4.39 -15.16 1.91
N ARG A 77 -4.48 -15.24 3.24
CA ARG A 77 -5.47 -16.10 3.91
C ARG A 77 -6.93 -15.72 3.61
N PHE A 78 -7.21 -14.44 3.32
CA PHE A 78 -8.56 -14.01 2.94
C PHE A 78 -8.82 -14.27 1.46
N VAL A 79 -7.78 -14.14 0.61
CA VAL A 79 -7.88 -14.57 -0.79
C VAL A 79 -8.12 -16.07 -0.90
N ALA A 80 -7.45 -16.90 -0.07
CA ALA A 80 -7.70 -18.33 -0.02
C ALA A 80 -9.16 -18.69 0.37
N GLN A 81 -9.79 -17.88 1.21
CA GLN A 81 -11.20 -18.06 1.60
C GLN A 81 -12.18 -17.53 0.54
N ARG A 82 -11.83 -16.45 -0.17
CA ARG A 82 -12.68 -15.76 -1.16
C ARG A 82 -11.91 -15.46 -2.46
N PRO A 83 -11.42 -16.49 -3.16
CA PRO A 83 -10.71 -16.32 -4.42
C PRO A 83 -11.60 -15.71 -5.51
N ASP A 84 -12.92 -15.88 -5.41
CA ASP A 84 -13.92 -15.27 -6.28
C ASP A 84 -13.87 -13.74 -6.23
N MET A 85 -13.68 -13.15 -5.04
CA MET A 85 -13.57 -11.69 -4.90
C MET A 85 -12.26 -11.16 -5.50
N ALA A 86 -11.15 -11.86 -5.29
CA ALA A 86 -9.88 -11.49 -5.92
C ALA A 86 -10.01 -11.50 -7.46
N ARG A 87 -10.66 -12.53 -8.03
CA ARG A 87 -10.96 -12.57 -9.47
C ARG A 87 -11.81 -11.40 -9.94
N GLN A 88 -12.84 -11.00 -9.18
CA GLN A 88 -13.68 -9.85 -9.52
C GLN A 88 -12.86 -8.56 -9.55
N VAL A 89 -11.99 -8.33 -8.55
CA VAL A 89 -11.09 -7.17 -8.51
C VAL A 89 -10.16 -7.15 -9.73
N ALA A 90 -9.53 -8.28 -10.06
CA ALA A 90 -8.66 -8.41 -11.23
C ALA A 90 -9.42 -8.21 -12.55
N SER A 91 -10.60 -8.83 -12.72
CA SER A 91 -11.44 -8.71 -13.91
C SER A 91 -11.97 -7.29 -14.13
N ALA A 92 -12.13 -6.51 -13.05
CA ALA A 92 -12.45 -5.09 -13.12
C ALA A 92 -11.23 -4.22 -13.53
N GLY A 93 -10.07 -4.81 -13.79
CA GLY A 93 -8.86 -4.15 -14.24
C GLY A 93 -8.06 -3.45 -13.14
N HIS A 94 -8.32 -3.80 -11.87
CA HIS A 94 -7.52 -3.32 -10.75
C HIS A 94 -6.29 -4.20 -10.53
N VAL A 95 -5.27 -3.65 -9.89
CA VAL A 95 -4.05 -4.38 -9.56
C VAL A 95 -4.18 -5.03 -8.19
N ILE A 96 -3.88 -6.32 -8.12
CA ILE A 96 -3.78 -7.05 -6.86
C ILE A 96 -2.31 -7.19 -6.47
N ALA A 97 -2.02 -6.96 -5.21
CA ALA A 97 -0.67 -6.94 -4.65
C ALA A 97 -0.58 -7.73 -3.35
N ASN A 98 0.63 -8.16 -3.01
CA ASN A 98 0.93 -8.99 -1.85
C ASN A 98 0.91 -8.16 -0.56
N HIS A 99 0.08 -8.59 0.43
CA HIS A 99 0.06 -8.01 1.78
C HIS A 99 0.39 -9.04 2.87
N THR A 100 1.27 -10.01 2.55
CA THR A 100 1.58 -11.19 3.34
C THR A 100 0.42 -12.19 3.44
N PHE A 101 0.70 -13.40 3.91
CA PHE A 101 -0.34 -14.43 4.02
C PHE A 101 -1.25 -14.21 5.24
N SER A 102 -0.68 -13.92 6.42
CA SER A 102 -1.44 -13.82 7.68
C SER A 102 -1.43 -12.44 8.34
N HIS A 103 -0.76 -11.44 7.72
CA HIS A 103 -0.62 -10.07 8.20
C HIS A 103 0.19 -9.92 9.50
N PRO A 104 1.38 -10.56 9.64
CA PRO A 104 2.22 -10.35 10.82
C PRO A 104 2.98 -9.02 10.75
N ASN A 105 3.36 -8.48 11.91
CA ASN A 105 4.33 -7.39 11.92
C ASN A 105 5.73 -7.93 11.59
N LEU A 106 6.21 -7.64 10.37
CA LEU A 106 7.48 -8.16 9.85
C LEU A 106 8.73 -7.63 10.56
N ILE A 107 8.59 -6.62 11.43
CA ILE A 107 9.70 -6.16 12.28
C ILE A 107 10.13 -7.27 13.23
N TYR A 108 9.19 -8.07 13.73
CA TYR A 108 9.45 -9.14 14.70
C TYR A 108 9.59 -10.53 14.06
N ALA A 109 9.31 -10.66 12.76
CA ALA A 109 9.40 -11.93 12.07
C ALA A 109 10.85 -12.34 11.82
N SER A 110 11.16 -13.64 11.92
CA SER A 110 12.43 -14.18 11.42
C SER A 110 12.50 -14.08 9.89
N SER A 111 13.71 -14.20 9.32
CA SER A 111 13.89 -14.17 7.86
C SER A 111 13.13 -15.31 7.16
N SER A 112 13.11 -16.49 7.77
CA SER A 112 12.35 -17.65 7.24
C SER A 112 10.85 -17.41 7.30
N ALA A 113 10.33 -16.88 8.42
CA ALA A 113 8.93 -16.54 8.57
C ALA A 113 8.50 -15.45 7.58
N ALA A 114 9.29 -14.38 7.44
CA ALA A 114 9.00 -13.32 6.48
C ALA A 114 8.97 -13.86 5.03
N ARG A 115 9.93 -14.71 4.65
CA ARG A 115 9.95 -15.35 3.33
C ARG A 115 8.71 -16.22 3.12
N LYS A 116 8.35 -17.06 4.11
CA LYS A 116 7.17 -17.90 4.07
C LYS A 116 5.90 -17.08 3.82
N GLU A 117 5.68 -16.04 4.61
CA GLU A 117 4.54 -15.12 4.50
C GLU A 117 4.39 -14.52 3.09
N LEU A 118 5.50 -14.07 2.50
CA LEU A 118 5.49 -13.49 1.16
C LEU A 118 5.25 -14.53 0.07
N THR A 119 5.87 -15.71 0.20
CA THR A 119 5.75 -16.79 -0.79
C THR A 119 4.37 -17.42 -0.78
N GLU A 120 3.81 -17.73 0.39
CA GLU A 120 2.46 -18.30 0.51
C GLU A 120 1.39 -17.33 -0.03
N CYS A 121 1.51 -16.04 0.29
CA CYS A 121 0.61 -15.04 -0.28
C CYS A 121 0.74 -14.99 -1.81
N ALA A 122 1.95 -14.97 -2.35
CA ALA A 122 2.17 -14.94 -3.80
C ALA A 122 1.57 -16.16 -4.51
N LEU A 123 1.69 -17.37 -3.91
CA LEU A 123 1.09 -18.58 -4.45
C LEU A 123 -0.43 -18.50 -4.52
N VAL A 124 -1.08 -18.11 -3.41
CA VAL A 124 -2.54 -17.99 -3.35
C VAL A 124 -3.07 -16.92 -4.31
N LEU A 125 -2.37 -15.77 -4.43
CA LEU A 125 -2.74 -14.75 -5.41
C LEU A 125 -2.63 -15.30 -6.83
N THR A 126 -1.53 -15.98 -7.17
CA THR A 126 -1.33 -16.57 -8.50
C THR A 126 -2.39 -17.62 -8.82
N GLU A 127 -2.74 -18.49 -7.87
CA GLU A 127 -3.83 -19.47 -8.01
C GLU A 127 -5.19 -18.81 -8.24
N ALA A 128 -5.45 -17.70 -7.55
CA ALA A 128 -6.73 -17.01 -7.64
C ALA A 128 -6.93 -16.26 -8.96
N ILE A 129 -5.88 -15.55 -9.44
CA ILE A 129 -6.02 -14.59 -10.57
C ILE A 129 -5.19 -14.97 -11.81
N GLY A 130 -4.39 -16.03 -11.76
CA GLY A 130 -3.56 -16.48 -12.89
C GLY A 130 -2.31 -15.63 -13.16
N GLU A 131 -2.06 -14.59 -12.37
CA GLU A 131 -0.95 -13.67 -12.56
C GLU A 131 -0.08 -13.56 -11.31
N HIS A 132 1.23 -13.39 -11.50
CA HIS A 132 2.17 -13.19 -10.41
C HIS A 132 2.26 -11.69 -10.05
N SER A 133 1.82 -11.34 -8.85
CA SER A 133 1.96 -9.97 -8.34
C SER A 133 3.42 -9.62 -8.12
N ARG A 134 3.83 -8.44 -8.61
CA ARG A 134 5.18 -7.89 -8.42
C ARG A 134 5.26 -6.82 -7.32
N LEU A 135 4.13 -6.47 -6.72
CA LEU A 135 4.06 -5.45 -5.69
C LEU A 135 3.82 -6.07 -4.31
N PHE A 136 4.40 -5.46 -3.31
CA PHE A 136 4.29 -5.87 -1.92
C PHE A 136 4.17 -4.65 -1.01
N ARG A 137 3.30 -4.74 0.00
CA ARG A 137 3.27 -3.75 1.09
C ARG A 137 3.42 -4.49 2.42
N PRO A 138 4.40 -4.08 3.28
CA PRO A 138 4.53 -4.70 4.59
C PRO A 138 3.37 -4.29 5.51
N PRO A 139 2.77 -5.24 6.24
CA PRO A 139 1.79 -4.96 7.29
C PRO A 139 2.24 -3.85 8.25
N PHE A 140 1.33 -2.93 8.60
CA PHE A 140 1.60 -1.76 9.45
C PHE A 140 2.70 -0.83 8.92
N GLY A 141 3.16 -1.00 7.69
CA GLY A 141 4.36 -0.35 7.16
C GLY A 141 5.67 -0.83 7.78
N GLY A 142 5.59 -1.82 8.68
CA GLY A 142 6.72 -2.33 9.47
C GLY A 142 7.73 -3.11 8.64
N ARG A 143 8.98 -2.62 8.59
CA ARG A 143 10.03 -3.24 7.80
C ARG A 143 11.43 -3.09 8.38
N ARG A 144 12.27 -4.06 8.07
CA ARG A 144 13.70 -4.08 8.36
C ARG A 144 14.49 -4.20 7.03
N PRO A 145 15.81 -3.93 7.02
CA PRO A 145 16.65 -4.17 5.85
C PRO A 145 16.47 -5.58 5.27
N GLU A 146 16.37 -6.57 6.16
CA GLU A 146 16.16 -7.98 5.80
C GLU A 146 14.82 -8.21 5.09
N THR A 147 13.73 -7.61 5.58
CA THR A 147 12.40 -7.70 4.96
C THR A 147 12.44 -7.21 3.50
N LEU A 148 13.10 -6.08 3.26
CA LEU A 148 13.22 -5.51 1.93
C LEU A 148 14.12 -6.36 1.01
N ARG A 149 15.19 -6.98 1.55
CA ARG A 149 16.05 -7.89 0.81
C ARG A 149 15.31 -9.15 0.38
N ILE A 150 14.54 -9.75 1.31
CA ILE A 150 13.72 -10.94 1.02
C ILE A 150 12.68 -10.61 -0.05
N ALA A 151 11.94 -9.52 0.09
CA ALA A 151 10.94 -9.12 -0.91
C ALA A 151 11.56 -9.01 -2.30
N ARG A 152 12.71 -8.32 -2.44
CA ARG A 152 13.40 -8.18 -3.72
C ARG A 152 13.93 -9.50 -4.28
N SER A 153 14.43 -10.41 -3.43
CA SER A 153 14.86 -11.74 -3.87
C SER A 153 13.72 -12.61 -4.41
N LEU A 154 12.47 -12.26 -4.07
CA LEU A 154 11.25 -12.87 -4.59
C LEU A 154 10.66 -12.08 -5.79
N GLY A 155 11.37 -11.09 -6.32
CA GLY A 155 10.88 -10.24 -7.40
C GLY A 155 9.80 -9.25 -6.99
N LEU A 156 9.58 -9.06 -5.69
CA LEU A 156 8.56 -8.16 -5.16
C LEU A 156 9.15 -6.76 -4.92
N LEU A 157 8.44 -5.74 -5.39
CA LEU A 157 8.77 -4.34 -5.19
C LEU A 157 8.00 -3.79 -3.98
N PRO A 158 8.68 -3.29 -2.94
CA PRO A 158 8.01 -2.68 -1.80
C PRO A 158 7.38 -1.33 -2.15
N VAL A 159 6.07 -1.22 -1.91
CA VAL A 159 5.27 -0.01 -2.12
C VAL A 159 4.73 0.46 -0.78
N MET A 160 5.01 1.72 -0.46
CA MET A 160 4.51 2.40 0.73
C MET A 160 3.49 3.47 0.32
N TRP A 161 3.25 4.44 1.17
CA TRP A 161 2.35 5.57 0.95
C TRP A 161 2.97 6.86 1.48
N ASN A 162 2.41 7.97 1.09
CA ASN A 162 2.76 9.29 1.63
C ASN A 162 1.54 10.10 2.07
N VAL A 163 0.33 9.54 1.85
CA VAL A 163 -0.94 10.07 2.33
C VAL A 163 -1.74 8.92 2.96
N THR A 164 -2.38 9.13 4.10
CA THR A 164 -3.23 8.13 4.75
C THR A 164 -4.53 8.74 5.27
N GLY A 165 -5.64 8.01 5.08
CA GLY A 165 -6.97 8.42 5.53
C GLY A 165 -7.23 8.15 7.01
N TRP A 166 -6.41 7.32 7.70
CA TRP A 166 -6.64 6.86 9.08
C TRP A 166 -8.01 6.18 9.26
N ASP A 167 -8.47 5.48 8.23
CA ASP A 167 -9.80 4.88 8.10
C ASP A 167 -9.97 3.52 8.80
N TRP A 168 -8.88 2.90 9.28
CA TRP A 168 -8.92 1.61 9.97
C TRP A 168 -9.67 1.62 11.32
N ASN A 169 -9.91 2.79 11.90
CA ASN A 169 -10.56 3.00 13.20
C ASN A 169 -12.06 3.36 13.09
N ALA A 170 -12.75 2.95 12.04
CA ALA A 170 -14.17 3.21 11.81
C ALA A 170 -14.58 4.69 12.01
N LYS A 171 -13.75 5.61 11.55
CA LYS A 171 -14.02 7.06 11.61
C LYS A 171 -15.00 7.47 10.51
N PRO A 172 -15.84 8.52 10.75
CA PRO A 172 -16.71 9.07 9.71
C PRO A 172 -15.93 9.46 8.45
N TYR A 173 -16.56 9.36 7.28
CA TYR A 173 -15.92 9.68 6.01
C TYR A 173 -15.34 11.10 5.95
N GLN A 174 -15.98 12.08 6.61
CA GLN A 174 -15.48 13.45 6.69
C GLN A 174 -14.10 13.54 7.37
N TYR A 175 -13.88 12.69 8.39
CA TYR A 175 -12.57 12.60 9.04
C TYR A 175 -11.53 12.03 8.08
N VAL A 176 -11.87 10.98 7.33
CA VAL A 176 -10.99 10.35 6.33
C VAL A 176 -10.62 11.37 5.25
N GLU A 177 -11.61 12.07 4.68
CA GLU A 177 -11.40 13.14 3.71
C GLU A 177 -10.47 14.23 4.24
N HIS A 178 -10.75 14.75 5.44
CA HIS A 178 -9.93 15.78 6.05
C HIS A 178 -8.47 15.33 6.26
N LYS A 179 -8.26 14.08 6.69
CA LYS A 179 -6.91 13.52 6.84
C LYS A 179 -6.17 13.42 5.51
N VAL A 180 -6.83 12.96 4.46
CA VAL A 180 -6.26 12.90 3.12
C VAL A 180 -5.95 14.31 2.60
N GLN A 181 -6.89 15.25 2.70
CA GLN A 181 -6.73 16.62 2.20
C GLN A 181 -5.54 17.34 2.83
N ASN A 182 -5.33 17.20 4.14
CA ASN A 182 -4.23 17.86 4.86
C ASN A 182 -2.84 17.34 4.46
N GLN A 183 -2.75 16.17 3.83
CA GLN A 183 -1.50 15.55 3.39
C GLN A 183 -1.32 15.58 1.87
N MET A 184 -2.42 15.86 1.14
CA MET A 184 -2.48 15.70 -0.31
C MET A 184 -1.48 16.58 -1.04
N ARG A 185 -0.86 15.98 -2.03
CA ARG A 185 0.03 16.64 -2.98
C ARG A 185 0.05 15.85 -4.29
N GLY A 186 0.55 16.44 -5.34
CA GLY A 186 0.75 15.71 -6.58
C GLY A 186 1.66 14.49 -6.39
N GLY A 187 1.44 13.45 -7.18
CA GLY A 187 2.21 12.22 -7.11
C GLY A 187 1.95 11.34 -5.88
N SER A 188 0.86 11.60 -5.13
CA SER A 188 0.58 10.87 -3.88
C SER A 188 0.12 9.44 -4.11
N VAL A 189 0.61 8.55 -3.23
CA VAL A 189 0.07 7.22 -2.98
C VAL A 189 -0.77 7.29 -1.71
N ILE A 190 -2.07 7.07 -1.85
CA ILE A 190 -3.06 7.22 -0.78
C ILE A 190 -3.36 5.85 -0.20
N LEU A 191 -3.13 5.68 1.10
CA LEU A 191 -3.48 4.48 1.86
C LEU A 191 -4.89 4.61 2.43
N LEU A 192 -5.74 3.67 2.07
CA LEU A 192 -7.03 3.36 2.66
C LEU A 192 -7.12 1.85 2.91
N HIS A 193 -8.23 1.39 3.50
CA HIS A 193 -8.44 -0.03 3.79
C HIS A 193 -9.82 -0.48 3.30
N ASP A 194 -9.84 -1.57 2.52
CA ASP A 194 -11.09 -2.24 2.14
C ASP A 194 -11.46 -3.38 3.09
N GLY A 195 -10.50 -3.81 3.94
CA GLY A 195 -10.68 -4.88 4.90
C GLY A 195 -10.19 -4.57 6.32
N GLY A 196 -10.11 -5.59 7.12
CA GLY A 196 -9.52 -5.56 8.46
C GLY A 196 -8.63 -6.76 8.69
N HIS A 197 -7.40 -6.52 9.12
CA HIS A 197 -6.36 -7.56 9.19
C HIS A 197 -6.68 -8.75 10.11
N ARG A 198 -7.64 -8.66 11.02
CA ARG A 198 -8.00 -9.76 11.94
C ARG A 198 -9.02 -10.72 11.36
N GLN A 199 -10.02 -10.17 10.67
CA GLN A 199 -11.15 -10.92 10.12
C GLN A 199 -11.79 -10.20 8.94
N MET A 200 -12.49 -10.94 8.09
CA MET A 200 -13.38 -10.37 7.07
C MET A 200 -14.70 -9.89 7.70
N GLY A 201 -15.48 -9.10 6.95
CA GLY A 201 -16.77 -8.56 7.40
C GLY A 201 -16.65 -7.28 8.23
N VAL A 202 -15.45 -6.71 8.37
CA VAL A 202 -15.25 -5.43 9.06
C VAL A 202 -15.91 -4.30 8.27
N ASP A 203 -16.69 -3.46 8.94
CA ASP A 203 -17.36 -2.32 8.30
C ASP A 203 -16.36 -1.31 7.73
N ARG A 204 -16.44 -1.10 6.42
CA ARG A 204 -15.67 -0.12 5.62
C ARG A 204 -16.58 0.82 4.83
N SER A 205 -17.84 0.94 5.24
CA SER A 205 -18.80 1.83 4.59
C SER A 205 -18.29 3.26 4.49
N GLN A 206 -17.61 3.75 5.53
CA GLN A 206 -17.05 5.09 5.56
C GLN A 206 -15.88 5.27 4.59
N THR A 207 -15.07 4.25 4.40
CA THR A 207 -14.01 4.22 3.38
C THR A 207 -14.60 4.28 1.97
N VAL A 208 -15.69 3.53 1.72
CA VAL A 208 -16.40 3.55 0.43
C VAL A 208 -16.91 4.96 0.10
N ILE A 209 -17.58 5.62 1.07
CA ILE A 209 -18.07 6.99 0.90
C ILE A 209 -16.92 7.98 0.71
N ALA A 210 -15.86 7.89 1.52
CA ALA A 210 -14.70 8.75 1.39
C ALA A 210 -14.01 8.59 0.03
N THR A 211 -13.92 7.36 -0.50
CA THR A 211 -13.36 7.10 -1.83
C THR A 211 -14.11 7.83 -2.92
N ASP A 212 -15.44 7.75 -2.93
CA ASP A 212 -16.31 8.43 -3.90
C ASP A 212 -16.04 9.96 -3.90
N ARG A 213 -16.08 10.56 -2.71
CA ARG A 213 -15.84 11.98 -2.49
C ARG A 213 -14.42 12.43 -2.89
N LEU A 214 -13.41 11.66 -2.53
CA LEU A 214 -12.02 11.97 -2.85
C LEU A 214 -11.79 11.95 -4.37
N ILE A 215 -12.36 10.97 -5.08
CA ILE A 215 -12.22 10.89 -6.54
C ILE A 215 -12.92 12.09 -7.19
N GLU A 216 -14.17 12.37 -6.83
CA GLU A 216 -14.92 13.52 -7.36
C GLU A 216 -14.13 14.82 -7.18
N ARG A 217 -13.66 15.09 -5.98
CA ARG A 217 -12.90 16.29 -5.64
C ARG A 217 -11.63 16.43 -6.49
N TYR A 218 -10.74 15.43 -6.45
CA TYR A 218 -9.43 15.56 -7.08
C TYR A 218 -9.46 15.45 -8.60
N LYS A 219 -10.44 14.75 -9.18
CA LYS A 219 -10.71 14.87 -10.63
C LYS A 219 -11.16 16.29 -10.99
N GLY A 220 -12.01 16.90 -10.19
CA GLY A 220 -12.40 18.31 -10.34
C GLY A 220 -11.23 19.30 -10.22
N GLU A 221 -10.18 18.95 -9.46
CA GLU A 221 -8.93 19.72 -9.35
C GLU A 221 -7.90 19.37 -10.45
N GLY A 222 -8.28 18.54 -11.44
CA GLY A 222 -7.45 18.16 -12.59
C GLY A 222 -6.40 17.10 -12.29
N TYR A 223 -6.61 16.28 -11.27
CA TYR A 223 -5.78 15.10 -11.02
C TYR A 223 -6.30 13.87 -11.77
N GLU A 224 -5.37 13.02 -12.20
CA GLU A 224 -5.61 11.71 -12.80
C GLU A 224 -5.35 10.62 -11.76
N PHE A 225 -6.34 9.71 -11.58
CA PHE A 225 -6.14 8.53 -10.74
C PHE A 225 -5.62 7.36 -11.57
N VAL A 226 -4.52 6.76 -11.12
CA VAL A 226 -3.84 5.67 -11.81
C VAL A 226 -3.47 4.54 -10.83
N SER A 227 -3.29 3.32 -11.35
CA SER A 227 -2.73 2.23 -10.55
C SER A 227 -1.23 2.45 -10.26
N ILE A 228 -0.69 1.76 -9.27
CA ILE A 228 0.74 1.84 -8.93
C ILE A 228 1.65 1.50 -10.14
N PRO A 229 1.42 0.42 -10.91
CA PRO A 229 2.23 0.15 -12.09
C PRO A 229 2.19 1.27 -13.14
N GLN A 230 1.03 1.87 -13.42
CA GLN A 230 0.92 3.00 -14.35
C GLN A 230 1.69 4.23 -13.84
N MET A 231 1.57 4.53 -12.53
CA MET A 231 2.32 5.62 -11.90
C MET A 231 3.84 5.42 -12.00
N MET A 232 4.31 4.18 -11.88
CA MET A 232 5.73 3.84 -11.99
C MET A 232 6.28 3.92 -13.41
N GLN A 233 5.49 3.54 -14.43
CA GLN A 233 5.89 3.65 -15.84
C GLN A 233 6.17 5.10 -16.22
N LYS A 234 5.35 6.05 -15.78
CA LYS A 234 5.55 7.47 -16.06
C LYS A 234 6.83 8.02 -15.40
N LYS A 235 7.19 7.50 -14.21
CA LYS A 235 8.45 7.84 -13.55
C LYS A 235 9.67 7.40 -14.39
N ALA A 236 9.63 6.22 -14.96
CA ALA A 236 10.71 5.72 -15.80
C ALA A 236 10.90 6.57 -17.07
N SER A 237 9.79 6.95 -17.73
CA SER A 237 9.80 7.79 -18.94
C SER A 237 10.32 9.20 -18.66
N SER A 238 9.95 9.82 -17.54
CA SER A 238 10.42 11.17 -17.17
C SER A 238 11.91 11.18 -16.81
N SER A 239 12.41 10.10 -16.19
CA SER A 239 13.84 9.97 -15.84
C SER A 239 14.72 9.76 -17.08
N GLN A 240 14.22 9.13 -18.14
CA GLN A 240 14.94 8.98 -19.41
C GLN A 240 15.03 10.30 -20.19
N LEU A 241 13.98 11.11 -20.18
CA LEU A 241 13.98 12.42 -20.84
C LEU A 241 14.94 13.42 -20.16
N SER A 242 15.06 13.37 -18.82
CA SER A 242 16.02 14.23 -18.09
C SER A 242 17.49 13.78 -18.17
N ALA A 243 17.76 12.55 -18.63
CA ALA A 243 19.11 12.04 -18.85
C ALA A 243 19.65 12.33 -20.25
N VAL A 244 18.81 12.82 -21.17
CA VAL A 244 19.14 13.13 -22.58
C VAL A 244 19.19 14.65 -22.84
N SER A 245 18.78 15.44 -21.86
CA SER A 245 18.86 16.92 -21.86
C SER A 245 20.08 17.39 -21.05
#